data_ea2f5b7f61d361e64fc462ec1b7ccdf1
#
_entry.id   ea2f5b7f61d361e64fc462ec1b7ccdf1
#
_cell.length_a   1.000
_cell.length_b   1.000
_cell.length_c   1.000
_cell.angle_alpha   90.00
_cell.angle_beta   90.00
_cell.angle_gamma   90.00
#
_symmetry.space_group_name_H-M   'P 1'
#
loop_
_entity.id
_entity.type
_entity.pdbx_description
1 polymer ?
#
loop_
_entity_poly.entity_id
_entity_poly.type
_entity_poly.pdbx_seq_one_letter_code
_entity_poly.pdbx_strand_id
1 'polypeptide(L)'
;MGEGGLDFKFLPAGGQFHLRGSDEALTAYGGLVAWDHFLERCGVFAQLAGDYPLPRTSPNATPVIDILKAFSLNCLVGGTRFAHCRRLQDDTAVAKITGLHKARLCGEDAFRRLCGSLDAAQVEAWFAPAEQMIHHAMPPNAVADWDSTVVVRYGKQEDAAIGYNPQKPGRPSHHPLACVIGGTRLCLHMEWRKSNTVSASGWIEAMEKVWRSPLAQHRIRLNRGDIGFGQEPIMAWHEQGKGKRPSYLFKLKLTANVKKAIAAVPWDDWQGKSNEGLVQWVELKLKLHGWSSERRVIVERTLKPLNPSPQGSFWKQCEEDFSAYVTDLTTEEADAFQVVQLYRQRADAENVFAELKNQWGFAGFCSQKAAGSGSSARMLLLVYHLWSLFVRVLKNQGSHTEAIKSRDELWFIPAKLVLSDRRKIIKLAVGGKLASFLEEAYQRLEEWLSRTSPQLSLSMDKRPPWLLFAPTQATQASVTSPTLRLLSSLQLRILG
;
A
#
# COMPACT_ATOMS: atom_id res chain seq x y z
N MET A 1 -46.05 17.69 2.43
CA MET A 1 -45.33 16.53 2.98
C MET A 1 -44.90 16.93 4.36
N GLY A 2 -45.22 16.12 5.34
CA GLY A 2 -45.40 16.50 6.72
C GLY A 2 -44.17 17.15 7.41
N GLU A 3 -44.47 18.15 8.17
CA GLU A 3 -43.64 18.81 9.19
C GLU A 3 -43.31 17.86 10.35
N GLY A 4 -42.57 16.81 10.06
CA GLY A 4 -41.94 15.92 11.04
C GLY A 4 -40.47 16.28 11.18
N GLY A 5 -40.13 17.56 11.29
CA GLY A 5 -38.80 18.04 11.45
C GLY A 5 -38.30 17.84 12.87
N LEU A 6 -37.05 17.47 13.01
CA LEU A 6 -36.31 17.50 14.29
C LEU A 6 -36.39 18.89 14.88
N ASP A 7 -37.03 19.06 16.05
CA ASP A 7 -37.07 20.33 16.80
C ASP A 7 -37.00 20.05 18.30
N PHE A 8 -35.81 20.26 18.86
CA PHE A 8 -35.53 20.03 20.27
C PHE A 8 -34.85 21.24 20.89
N LYS A 9 -35.14 21.45 22.16
CA LYS A 9 -34.46 22.47 22.98
C LYS A 9 -33.44 21.81 23.89
N PHE A 10 -32.23 22.31 23.89
CA PHE A 10 -31.17 21.88 24.79
C PHE A 10 -30.61 23.06 25.54
N LEU A 11 -30.09 22.81 26.73
CA LEU A 11 -29.49 23.82 27.62
C LEU A 11 -28.05 23.41 27.98
N PRO A 12 -27.11 23.42 27.01
CA PRO A 12 -25.70 23.24 27.32
C PRO A 12 -25.12 24.48 28.04
N ALA A 13 -23.86 24.38 28.48
CA ALA A 13 -23.20 25.48 29.23
C ALA A 13 -23.17 26.83 28.50
N GLY A 14 -23.25 26.83 27.17
CA GLY A 14 -23.27 28.05 26.36
C GLY A 14 -24.66 28.71 26.24
N GLY A 15 -25.68 28.21 26.93
CA GLY A 15 -27.05 28.73 26.89
C GLY A 15 -28.06 27.85 26.21
N GLN A 16 -29.26 28.37 25.91
CA GLN A 16 -30.34 27.63 25.28
C GLN A 16 -30.12 27.54 23.78
N PHE A 17 -30.19 26.32 23.24
CA PHE A 17 -30.11 26.06 21.80
C PHE A 17 -31.35 25.32 21.31
N HIS A 18 -31.77 25.66 20.10
CA HIS A 18 -32.78 24.90 19.34
C HIS A 18 -32.08 24.05 18.29
N LEU A 19 -32.22 22.73 18.37
CA LEU A 19 -31.76 21.79 17.37
C LEU A 19 -32.87 21.56 16.34
N ARG A 20 -32.63 21.97 15.10
CA ARG A 20 -33.59 21.81 14.00
C ARG A 20 -32.96 21.10 12.82
N GLY A 21 -33.78 20.35 12.09
CA GLY A 21 -33.41 19.82 10.77
C GLY A 21 -33.14 20.97 9.78
N SER A 22 -32.30 20.74 8.80
CA SER A 22 -32.02 21.66 7.70
C SER A 22 -32.24 20.95 6.37
N ASP A 23 -32.95 21.58 5.45
CA ASP A 23 -33.12 21.13 4.05
C ASP A 23 -31.96 21.57 3.16
N GLU A 24 -30.97 22.25 3.73
CA GLU A 24 -29.79 22.70 3.00
C GLU A 24 -28.88 21.52 2.62
N ALA A 25 -28.28 21.59 1.43
CA ALA A 25 -27.32 20.59 0.99
C ALA A 25 -25.97 20.79 1.72
N LEU A 26 -25.90 20.28 2.93
CA LEU A 26 -24.72 20.35 3.81
C LEU A 26 -23.97 19.02 3.75
N THR A 27 -22.65 19.08 3.90
CA THR A 27 -21.79 17.90 4.05
C THR A 27 -20.67 18.17 5.03
N ALA A 28 -20.23 17.13 5.73
CA ALA A 28 -19.00 17.16 6.53
C ALA A 28 -17.73 16.96 5.67
N TYR A 29 -17.88 16.69 4.38
CA TYR A 29 -16.81 16.17 3.50
C TYR A 29 -16.58 17.07 2.29
N GLY A 30 -16.52 18.37 2.46
CA GLY A 30 -16.34 19.33 1.36
C GLY A 30 -15.05 19.16 0.57
N GLY A 31 -13.99 18.63 1.19
CA GLY A 31 -12.74 18.33 0.50
C GLY A 31 -12.83 17.26 -0.59
N LEU A 32 -13.89 16.44 -0.58
CA LEU A 32 -14.11 15.43 -1.62
C LEU A 32 -14.35 16.01 -3.01
N VAL A 33 -14.66 17.29 -3.14
CA VAL A 33 -14.76 17.95 -4.45
C VAL A 33 -13.44 17.91 -5.22
N ALA A 34 -12.35 18.20 -4.53
CA ALA A 34 -11.01 18.15 -5.15
C ALA A 34 -10.59 16.72 -5.49
N TRP A 35 -10.97 15.75 -4.65
CA TRP A 35 -10.75 14.33 -4.94
C TRP A 35 -11.51 13.87 -6.18
N ASP A 36 -12.80 14.18 -6.30
CA ASP A 36 -13.58 13.77 -7.46
C ASP A 36 -13.07 14.43 -8.75
N HIS A 37 -12.70 15.71 -8.67
CA HIS A 37 -12.03 16.41 -9.76
C HIS A 37 -10.73 15.71 -10.19
N PHE A 38 -9.89 15.32 -9.24
CA PHE A 38 -8.69 14.55 -9.50
C PHE A 38 -9.01 13.20 -10.18
N LEU A 39 -9.99 12.44 -9.69
CA LEU A 39 -10.39 11.17 -10.29
C LEU A 39 -10.89 11.30 -11.72
N GLU A 40 -11.75 12.29 -11.99
CA GLU A 40 -12.26 12.57 -13.33
C GLU A 40 -11.13 12.90 -14.32
N ARG A 41 -10.19 13.72 -13.89
CA ARG A 41 -9.04 14.11 -14.71
C ARG A 41 -8.05 12.96 -14.92
N CYS A 42 -7.88 12.08 -13.93
CA CYS A 42 -7.05 10.89 -14.05
C CYS A 42 -7.65 9.84 -15.00
N GLY A 43 -8.96 9.73 -15.08
CA GLY A 43 -9.66 8.78 -15.95
C GLY A 43 -9.52 7.31 -15.55
N VAL A 44 -8.83 7.00 -14.43
CA VAL A 44 -8.54 5.62 -14.01
C VAL A 44 -9.81 4.84 -13.70
N PHE A 45 -10.78 5.46 -13.01
CA PHE A 45 -12.05 4.79 -12.71
C PHE A 45 -12.94 4.64 -13.95
N ALA A 46 -12.90 5.59 -14.89
CA ALA A 46 -13.61 5.46 -16.16
C ALA A 46 -13.08 4.28 -16.97
N GLN A 47 -11.75 4.13 -17.04
CA GLN A 47 -11.13 2.97 -17.68
C GLN A 47 -11.52 1.67 -16.97
N LEU A 48 -11.34 1.59 -15.64
CA LEU A 48 -11.67 0.38 -14.87
C LEU A 48 -13.15 0.02 -14.99
N ALA A 49 -14.04 1.00 -15.08
CA ALA A 49 -15.46 0.76 -15.31
C ALA A 49 -15.75 0.24 -16.73
N GLY A 50 -15.03 0.74 -17.73
CA GLY A 50 -15.12 0.26 -19.12
C GLY A 50 -14.59 -1.15 -19.31
N ASP A 51 -13.56 -1.52 -18.56
CA ASP A 51 -12.91 -2.83 -18.60
C ASP A 51 -13.63 -3.91 -17.77
N TYR A 52 -14.76 -3.57 -17.11
CA TYR A 52 -15.50 -4.54 -16.29
C TYR A 52 -16.04 -5.69 -17.17
N PRO A 53 -15.67 -6.96 -16.85
CA PRO A 53 -15.84 -8.06 -17.81
C PRO A 53 -17.27 -8.57 -17.99
N LEU A 54 -18.20 -8.21 -17.09
CA LEU A 54 -19.57 -8.70 -17.16
C LEU A 54 -20.55 -7.65 -17.66
N PRO A 55 -21.45 -8.00 -18.58
CA PRO A 55 -22.48 -7.08 -19.06
C PRO A 55 -23.46 -6.73 -17.93
N ARG A 56 -23.88 -5.47 -17.89
CA ARG A 56 -24.91 -4.99 -16.98
C ARG A 56 -26.16 -4.58 -17.76
N THR A 57 -27.04 -5.54 -17.94
CA THR A 57 -28.18 -5.41 -18.84
C THR A 57 -29.44 -4.83 -18.19
N SER A 58 -29.54 -4.87 -16.85
CA SER A 58 -30.69 -4.31 -16.16
C SER A 58 -30.72 -2.78 -16.25
N PRO A 59 -31.84 -2.16 -16.67
CA PRO A 59 -31.96 -0.69 -16.73
C PRO A 59 -31.88 -0.02 -15.35
N ASN A 60 -32.09 -0.79 -14.28
CA ASN A 60 -31.94 -0.32 -12.90
C ASN A 60 -30.56 -0.61 -12.29
N ALA A 61 -29.62 -1.18 -13.06
CA ALA A 61 -28.28 -1.46 -12.56
C ALA A 61 -27.54 -0.16 -12.29
N THR A 62 -26.96 -0.02 -11.10
CA THR A 62 -26.05 1.09 -10.80
C THR A 62 -24.83 0.99 -11.72
N PRO A 63 -24.44 2.04 -12.45
CA PRO A 63 -23.24 2.04 -13.28
C PRO A 63 -22.00 1.60 -12.50
N VAL A 64 -21.08 0.88 -13.16
CA VAL A 64 -19.84 0.42 -12.50
C VAL A 64 -19.05 1.60 -11.97
N ILE A 65 -18.95 2.69 -12.74
CA ILE A 65 -18.24 3.91 -12.34
C ILE A 65 -18.79 4.49 -11.02
N ASP A 66 -20.09 4.49 -10.83
CA ASP A 66 -20.74 4.99 -9.62
C ASP A 66 -20.42 4.09 -8.41
N ILE A 67 -20.33 2.77 -8.62
CA ILE A 67 -19.95 1.83 -7.57
C ILE A 67 -18.50 2.05 -7.17
N LEU A 68 -17.59 2.23 -8.14
CA LEU A 68 -16.17 2.52 -7.89
C LEU A 68 -16.01 3.84 -7.13
N LYS A 69 -16.68 4.91 -7.57
CA LYS A 69 -16.67 6.20 -6.87
C LYS A 69 -17.20 6.07 -5.44
N ALA A 70 -18.35 5.44 -5.25
CA ALA A 70 -18.95 5.27 -3.93
C ALA A 70 -18.07 4.40 -3.00
N PHE A 71 -17.37 3.38 -3.53
CA PHE A 71 -16.39 2.61 -2.77
C PHE A 71 -15.20 3.50 -2.32
N SER A 72 -14.65 4.26 -3.25
CA SER A 72 -13.56 5.22 -2.96
C SER A 72 -13.95 6.21 -1.87
N LEU A 73 -15.12 6.85 -2.00
CA LEU A 73 -15.65 7.78 -1.02
C LEU A 73 -15.83 7.12 0.35
N ASN A 74 -16.39 5.90 0.39
CA ASN A 74 -16.52 5.14 1.64
C ASN A 74 -15.16 4.92 2.32
N CYS A 75 -14.12 4.55 1.55
CA CYS A 75 -12.76 4.38 2.08
C CYS A 75 -12.20 5.70 2.62
N LEU A 76 -12.36 6.80 1.90
CA LEU A 76 -11.80 8.11 2.25
C LEU A 76 -12.43 8.70 3.51
N VAL A 77 -13.73 8.51 3.73
CA VAL A 77 -14.40 8.96 4.97
C VAL A 77 -14.20 7.99 6.14
N GLY A 78 -13.23 7.07 6.04
CA GLY A 78 -12.90 6.15 7.12
C GLY A 78 -13.82 4.93 7.21
N GLY A 79 -14.53 4.60 6.14
CA GLY A 79 -15.28 3.35 6.04
C GLY A 79 -14.34 2.15 5.99
N THR A 80 -14.61 1.13 6.80
CA THR A 80 -13.82 -0.10 6.89
C THR A 80 -14.63 -1.34 6.53
N ARG A 81 -15.89 -1.17 6.14
CA ARG A 81 -16.83 -2.23 5.71
C ARG A 81 -17.74 -1.70 4.62
N PHE A 82 -18.30 -2.58 3.81
CA PHE A 82 -19.30 -2.18 2.80
C PHE A 82 -20.50 -1.46 3.43
N ALA A 83 -20.98 -1.93 4.58
CA ALA A 83 -22.12 -1.32 5.27
C ALA A 83 -21.88 0.15 5.72
N HIS A 84 -20.61 0.58 5.85
CA HIS A 84 -20.30 1.96 6.23
C HIS A 84 -20.64 2.99 5.13
N CYS A 85 -20.90 2.56 3.89
CA CYS A 85 -21.41 3.43 2.83
C CYS A 85 -22.69 4.17 3.22
N ARG A 86 -23.47 3.62 4.17
CA ARG A 86 -24.68 4.27 4.71
C ARG A 86 -24.42 5.68 5.24
N ARG A 87 -23.21 5.96 5.74
CA ARG A 87 -22.82 7.29 6.21
C ARG A 87 -22.94 8.38 5.16
N LEU A 88 -22.79 8.00 3.89
CA LEU A 88 -22.84 8.92 2.75
C LEU A 88 -24.12 8.80 1.91
N GLN A 89 -24.98 7.78 2.16
CA GLN A 89 -26.15 7.54 1.33
C GLN A 89 -27.14 8.70 1.34
N ASP A 90 -27.27 9.35 2.47
CA ASP A 90 -28.20 10.46 2.67
C ASP A 90 -27.51 11.83 2.55
N ASP A 91 -26.19 11.85 2.25
CA ASP A 91 -25.46 13.09 1.97
C ASP A 91 -25.70 13.53 0.52
N THR A 92 -26.74 14.34 0.34
CA THR A 92 -27.15 14.84 -0.97
C THR A 92 -26.13 15.79 -1.59
N ALA A 93 -25.32 16.47 -0.78
CA ALA A 93 -24.25 17.35 -1.26
C ALA A 93 -23.13 16.54 -1.90
N VAL A 94 -22.63 15.50 -1.24
CA VAL A 94 -21.60 14.60 -1.80
C VAL A 94 -22.11 13.96 -3.09
N ALA A 95 -23.33 13.44 -3.11
CA ALA A 95 -23.88 12.81 -4.30
C ALA A 95 -23.96 13.75 -5.51
N LYS A 96 -24.30 15.04 -5.28
CA LYS A 96 -24.34 16.07 -6.32
C LYS A 96 -22.96 16.54 -6.77
N ILE A 97 -21.99 16.59 -5.83
CA ILE A 97 -20.60 16.95 -6.10
C ILE A 97 -19.98 15.93 -7.04
N THR A 98 -20.16 14.65 -6.73
CA THR A 98 -19.50 13.54 -7.43
C THR A 98 -20.23 13.09 -8.70
N GLY A 99 -21.33 13.73 -9.05
CA GLY A 99 -22.05 13.51 -10.32
C GLY A 99 -22.63 12.11 -10.48
N LEU A 100 -22.99 11.43 -9.38
CA LEU A 100 -23.56 10.08 -9.43
C LEU A 100 -24.89 10.05 -10.16
N HIS A 101 -25.13 9.01 -10.93
CA HIS A 101 -26.26 8.86 -11.85
C HIS A 101 -27.64 9.15 -11.23
N LYS A 102 -27.86 8.72 -9.98
CA LYS A 102 -29.13 8.95 -9.26
C LYS A 102 -29.01 10.00 -8.15
N ALA A 103 -27.97 10.84 -8.18
CA ALA A 103 -27.65 11.79 -7.10
C ALA A 103 -27.69 11.14 -5.70
N ARG A 104 -27.36 9.86 -5.61
CA ARG A 104 -27.35 9.05 -4.39
C ARG A 104 -26.27 7.99 -4.48
N LEU A 105 -25.51 7.79 -3.39
CA LEU A 105 -24.54 6.70 -3.31
C LEU A 105 -25.25 5.34 -3.25
N CYS A 106 -24.67 4.36 -3.91
CA CYS A 106 -25.19 3.00 -3.88
C CYS A 106 -25.00 2.34 -2.51
N GLY A 107 -25.86 1.39 -2.19
CA GLY A 107 -25.78 0.60 -0.96
C GLY A 107 -24.74 -0.53 -1.04
N GLU A 108 -24.50 -1.15 0.10
CA GLU A 108 -23.50 -2.23 0.26
C GLU A 108 -23.70 -3.42 -0.70
N ASP A 109 -24.95 -3.73 -1.07
CA ASP A 109 -25.26 -4.81 -2.00
C ASP A 109 -24.72 -4.58 -3.42
N ALA A 110 -24.63 -3.31 -3.85
CA ALA A 110 -24.04 -2.99 -5.15
C ALA A 110 -22.54 -3.36 -5.17
N PHE A 111 -21.79 -3.04 -4.10
CA PHE A 111 -20.40 -3.44 -3.95
C PHE A 111 -20.24 -4.95 -3.88
N ARG A 112 -21.05 -5.62 -3.04
CA ARG A 112 -20.98 -7.06 -2.86
C ARG A 112 -21.25 -7.80 -4.17
N ARG A 113 -22.26 -7.36 -4.93
CA ARG A 113 -22.57 -7.94 -6.24
C ARG A 113 -21.46 -7.68 -7.25
N LEU A 114 -20.95 -6.44 -7.34
CA LEU A 114 -19.85 -6.13 -8.26
C LEU A 114 -18.65 -7.05 -8.03
N CYS A 115 -18.17 -7.11 -6.79
CA CYS A 115 -16.99 -7.90 -6.42
C CYS A 115 -17.25 -9.41 -6.42
N GLY A 116 -18.45 -9.85 -6.04
CA GLY A 116 -18.80 -11.26 -5.89
C GLY A 116 -19.29 -11.95 -7.17
N SER A 117 -19.49 -11.22 -8.27
CA SER A 117 -19.95 -11.77 -9.55
C SER A 117 -18.81 -12.33 -10.40
N LEU A 118 -17.57 -11.99 -10.10
CA LEU A 118 -16.38 -12.38 -10.85
C LEU A 118 -15.75 -13.66 -10.30
N ASP A 119 -15.16 -14.46 -11.16
CA ASP A 119 -14.21 -15.50 -10.77
C ASP A 119 -12.78 -14.94 -10.64
N ALA A 120 -11.83 -15.77 -10.20
CA ALA A 120 -10.46 -15.35 -9.96
C ALA A 120 -9.74 -14.87 -11.22
N ALA A 121 -9.98 -15.51 -12.38
CA ALA A 121 -9.36 -15.15 -13.65
C ALA A 121 -9.91 -13.82 -14.18
N GLN A 122 -11.21 -13.61 -14.05
CA GLN A 122 -11.86 -12.35 -14.41
C GLN A 122 -11.37 -11.19 -13.52
N VAL A 123 -11.20 -11.42 -12.21
CA VAL A 123 -10.62 -10.42 -11.29
C VAL A 123 -9.20 -10.07 -11.72
N GLU A 124 -8.37 -11.06 -12.04
CA GLU A 124 -7.00 -10.83 -12.49
C GLU A 124 -6.97 -9.99 -13.77
N ALA A 125 -7.74 -10.38 -14.78
CA ALA A 125 -7.80 -9.68 -16.06
C ALA A 125 -8.33 -8.23 -15.91
N TRP A 126 -9.31 -8.02 -15.05
CA TRP A 126 -9.92 -6.71 -14.84
C TRP A 126 -8.97 -5.70 -14.18
N PHE A 127 -8.19 -6.14 -13.20
CA PHE A 127 -7.30 -5.24 -12.46
C PHE A 127 -5.90 -5.10 -13.10
N ALA A 128 -5.48 -6.01 -13.96
CA ALA A 128 -4.14 -6.02 -14.54
C ALA A 128 -3.74 -4.69 -15.22
N PRO A 129 -4.59 -4.02 -16.04
CA PRO A 129 -4.25 -2.73 -16.63
C PRO A 129 -4.01 -1.64 -15.56
N ALA A 130 -4.86 -1.57 -14.53
CA ALA A 130 -4.72 -0.61 -13.45
C ALA A 130 -3.46 -0.86 -12.58
N GLU A 131 -3.13 -2.12 -12.33
CA GLU A 131 -1.90 -2.51 -11.63
C GLU A 131 -0.65 -2.15 -12.44
N GLN A 132 -0.67 -2.35 -13.77
CA GLN A 132 0.43 -1.93 -14.63
C GLN A 132 0.67 -0.41 -14.62
N MET A 133 -0.38 0.40 -14.49
CA MET A 133 -0.23 1.84 -14.35
C MET A 133 0.61 2.22 -13.14
N ILE A 134 0.48 1.48 -12.03
CA ILE A 134 1.25 1.71 -10.80
C ILE A 134 2.74 1.48 -11.03
N HIS A 135 3.13 0.60 -11.94
CA HIS A 135 4.52 0.36 -12.29
C HIS A 135 5.23 1.63 -12.81
N HIS A 136 4.50 2.57 -13.40
CA HIS A 136 5.07 3.84 -13.85
C HIS A 136 5.48 4.76 -12.69
N ALA A 137 4.88 4.60 -11.52
CA ALA A 137 5.26 5.34 -10.31
C ALA A 137 6.48 4.75 -9.59
N MET A 138 6.98 3.59 -10.01
CA MET A 138 8.13 2.94 -9.42
C MET A 138 9.40 3.76 -9.67
N PRO A 139 10.23 4.03 -8.65
CA PRO A 139 11.50 4.73 -8.84
C PRO A 139 12.51 3.85 -9.60
N PRO A 140 13.55 4.45 -10.20
CA PRO A 140 14.70 3.70 -10.70
C PRO A 140 15.39 2.99 -9.54
N ASN A 141 16.03 1.85 -9.81
CA ASN A 141 16.73 1.03 -8.80
C ASN A 141 15.84 0.64 -7.61
N ALA A 142 14.58 0.30 -7.92
CA ALA A 142 13.61 -0.08 -6.92
C ALA A 142 14.00 -1.36 -6.19
N VAL A 143 13.65 -1.41 -4.90
CA VAL A 143 13.72 -2.61 -4.07
C VAL A 143 12.31 -3.12 -3.86
N ALA A 144 12.06 -4.38 -4.24
CA ALA A 144 10.78 -5.03 -4.10
C ALA A 144 10.76 -5.89 -2.82
N ASP A 145 9.93 -5.50 -1.86
CA ASP A 145 9.73 -6.20 -0.60
C ASP A 145 8.56 -7.15 -0.73
N TRP A 146 8.85 -8.44 -0.62
CA TRP A 146 7.85 -9.49 -0.62
C TRP A 146 7.48 -9.86 0.79
N ASP A 147 6.19 -9.83 1.07
CA ASP A 147 5.65 -10.19 2.38
C ASP A 147 4.23 -10.74 2.25
N SER A 148 3.82 -11.47 3.26
CA SER A 148 2.46 -11.96 3.38
C SER A 148 1.85 -11.50 4.69
N THR A 149 0.53 -11.30 4.68
CA THR A 149 -0.14 -10.81 5.86
C THR A 149 -1.36 -11.65 6.21
N VAL A 150 -1.62 -11.85 7.49
CA VAL A 150 -2.78 -12.61 7.95
C VAL A 150 -4.02 -11.73 7.99
N VAL A 151 -5.11 -12.17 7.35
CA VAL A 151 -6.42 -11.53 7.39
C VAL A 151 -7.42 -12.47 8.05
N VAL A 152 -7.67 -12.26 9.34
CA VAL A 152 -8.54 -13.11 10.17
C VAL A 152 -9.98 -13.07 9.68
N ARG A 153 -10.66 -14.22 9.71
CA ARG A 153 -12.06 -14.36 9.36
C ARG A 153 -12.88 -14.89 10.53
N TYR A 154 -14.09 -14.38 10.66
CA TYR A 154 -15.03 -14.77 11.72
C TYR A 154 -16.26 -15.53 11.19
N GLY A 155 -16.38 -15.65 9.87
CA GLY A 155 -17.44 -16.37 9.19
C GLY A 155 -16.89 -17.51 8.33
N LYS A 156 -17.78 -18.17 7.58
CA LYS A 156 -17.46 -19.26 6.65
C LYS A 156 -17.15 -18.68 5.24
N GLN A 157 -16.13 -17.84 5.14
CA GLN A 157 -15.68 -17.34 3.84
C GLN A 157 -14.95 -18.45 3.07
N GLU A 158 -15.20 -18.50 1.76
CA GLU A 158 -14.49 -19.40 0.85
C GLU A 158 -12.98 -19.21 0.98
N ASP A 159 -12.21 -20.28 0.97
CA ASP A 159 -10.76 -20.32 1.12
C ASP A 159 -10.20 -19.79 2.45
N ALA A 160 -11.05 -19.43 3.40
CA ALA A 160 -10.59 -19.18 4.76
C ALA A 160 -10.24 -20.51 5.43
N ALA A 161 -8.99 -20.70 5.81
CA ALA A 161 -8.47 -21.90 6.42
C ALA A 161 -7.75 -21.62 7.75
N ILE A 162 -7.64 -22.64 8.60
CA ILE A 162 -6.78 -22.60 9.78
C ILE A 162 -5.34 -22.78 9.32
N GLY A 163 -4.48 -21.84 9.63
CA GLY A 163 -3.06 -21.83 9.28
C GLY A 163 -2.25 -20.98 10.24
N TYR A 164 -1.09 -20.53 9.80
CA TYR A 164 -0.23 -19.65 10.60
C TYR A 164 -0.96 -18.33 10.94
N ASN A 165 -1.26 -18.16 12.21
CA ASN A 165 -1.90 -16.96 12.73
C ASN A 165 -1.42 -16.69 14.16
N PRO A 166 -0.31 -15.98 14.35
CA PRO A 166 0.28 -15.77 15.67
C PRO A 166 -0.58 -14.92 16.60
N GLN A 167 -1.42 -14.01 16.05
CA GLN A 167 -2.28 -13.16 16.87
C GLN A 167 -3.56 -13.85 17.35
N LYS A 168 -4.10 -14.78 16.54
CA LYS A 168 -5.34 -15.53 16.84
C LYS A 168 -5.21 -16.97 16.39
N PRO A 169 -4.43 -17.80 17.13
CA PRO A 169 -4.24 -19.21 16.80
C PRO A 169 -5.59 -19.97 16.67
N GLY A 170 -5.69 -20.88 15.71
CA GLY A 170 -6.90 -21.66 15.46
C GLY A 170 -8.04 -20.93 14.75
N ARG A 171 -7.92 -19.63 14.45
CA ARG A 171 -8.93 -18.90 13.66
C ARG A 171 -8.69 -19.05 12.16
N PRO A 172 -9.76 -19.30 11.37
CA PRO A 172 -9.67 -19.24 9.92
C PRO A 172 -9.21 -17.86 9.45
N SER A 173 -8.40 -17.84 8.42
CA SER A 173 -7.87 -16.59 7.84
C SER A 173 -7.56 -16.77 6.37
N HIS A 174 -7.31 -15.65 5.68
CA HIS A 174 -6.62 -15.61 4.39
C HIS A 174 -5.19 -15.12 4.61
N HIS A 175 -4.30 -15.44 3.68
CA HIS A 175 -2.88 -15.10 3.75
C HIS A 175 -2.39 -14.48 2.44
N PRO A 176 -2.87 -13.26 2.08
CA PRO A 176 -2.46 -12.60 0.85
C PRO A 176 -0.94 -12.37 0.81
N LEU A 177 -0.36 -12.60 -0.37
CA LEU A 177 1.02 -12.26 -0.72
C LEU A 177 1.02 -10.91 -1.42
N ALA A 178 1.96 -10.04 -1.07
CA ALA A 178 2.12 -8.76 -1.74
C ALA A 178 3.59 -8.46 -2.06
N CYS A 179 3.76 -7.67 -3.11
CA CYS A 179 5.02 -7.05 -3.52
C CYS A 179 4.92 -5.54 -3.31
N VAL A 180 5.69 -5.01 -2.37
CA VAL A 180 5.72 -3.59 -2.03
C VAL A 180 7.06 -2.99 -2.40
N ILE A 181 7.08 -1.81 -3.01
CA ILE A 181 8.31 -1.10 -3.32
C ILE A 181 8.77 -0.30 -2.10
N GLY A 182 9.93 -0.66 -1.57
CA GLY A 182 10.55 -0.04 -0.41
C GLY A 182 10.67 1.48 -0.55
N GLY A 183 10.37 2.21 0.52
CA GLY A 183 10.41 3.68 0.57
C GLY A 183 9.27 4.41 -0.14
N THR A 184 8.38 3.71 -0.86
CA THR A 184 7.33 4.35 -1.68
C THR A 184 5.91 4.08 -1.24
N ARG A 185 5.69 3.03 -0.45
CA ARG A 185 4.36 2.51 -0.10
C ARG A 185 3.54 1.99 -1.31
N LEU A 186 4.16 1.81 -2.48
CA LEU A 186 3.50 1.24 -3.65
C LEU A 186 3.45 -0.28 -3.54
N CYS A 187 2.27 -0.85 -3.66
CA CYS A 187 2.07 -2.29 -3.79
C CYS A 187 1.88 -2.62 -5.28
N LEU A 188 2.87 -3.26 -5.88
CA LEU A 188 2.86 -3.61 -7.32
C LEU A 188 1.97 -4.80 -7.63
N HIS A 189 1.84 -5.71 -6.68
CA HIS A 189 1.11 -6.96 -6.86
C HIS A 189 0.51 -7.41 -5.53
N MET A 190 -0.69 -7.98 -5.58
CA MET A 190 -1.31 -8.66 -4.45
C MET A 190 -2.07 -9.88 -4.93
N GLU A 191 -1.77 -11.03 -4.33
CA GLU A 191 -2.48 -12.27 -4.53
C GLU A 191 -3.24 -12.67 -3.27
N TRP A 192 -4.57 -12.88 -3.43
CA TRP A 192 -5.44 -13.34 -2.34
C TRP A 192 -5.34 -14.84 -2.19
N ARG A 193 -4.88 -15.36 -1.03
CA ARG A 193 -4.55 -16.77 -0.84
C ARG A 193 -5.18 -17.35 0.43
N LYS A 194 -5.28 -18.70 0.48
CA LYS A 194 -5.66 -19.46 1.67
C LYS A 194 -4.63 -19.29 2.80
N SER A 195 -5.07 -19.40 4.05
CA SER A 195 -4.19 -19.23 5.21
C SER A 195 -3.18 -20.35 5.41
N ASN A 196 -3.48 -21.56 4.96
CA ASN A 196 -2.57 -22.70 5.05
C ASN A 196 -1.49 -22.70 3.94
N THR A 197 -1.35 -21.58 3.23
CA THR A 197 -0.33 -21.37 2.20
C THR A 197 0.91 -20.79 2.86
N VAL A 198 2.07 -21.41 2.64
CA VAL A 198 3.36 -20.90 3.09
C VAL A 198 3.68 -19.59 2.35
N SER A 199 4.33 -18.63 3.01
CA SER A 199 4.63 -17.29 2.44
C SER A 199 5.27 -17.34 1.06
N ALA A 200 6.21 -18.25 0.85
CA ALA A 200 6.92 -18.44 -0.41
C ALA A 200 6.13 -19.21 -1.49
N SER A 201 5.03 -19.88 -1.15
CA SER A 201 4.24 -20.63 -2.14
C SER A 201 3.66 -19.69 -3.19
N GLY A 202 3.80 -20.04 -4.48
CA GLY A 202 3.33 -19.21 -5.59
C GLY A 202 4.16 -17.94 -5.81
N TRP A 203 5.30 -17.77 -5.11
CA TRP A 203 6.11 -16.57 -5.26
C TRP A 203 6.68 -16.43 -6.67
N ILE A 204 7.16 -17.52 -7.26
CA ILE A 204 7.74 -17.50 -8.60
C ILE A 204 6.69 -17.03 -9.61
N GLU A 205 5.48 -17.58 -9.55
CA GLU A 205 4.37 -17.20 -10.41
C GLU A 205 3.95 -15.74 -10.20
N ALA A 206 3.93 -15.27 -8.95
CA ALA A 206 3.63 -13.88 -8.63
C ALA A 206 4.75 -12.93 -9.12
N MET A 207 6.02 -13.33 -8.95
CA MET A 207 7.15 -12.56 -9.45
C MET A 207 7.16 -12.51 -10.97
N GLU A 208 6.86 -13.60 -11.66
CA GLU A 208 6.75 -13.65 -13.13
C GLU A 208 5.63 -12.72 -13.65
N LYS A 209 4.52 -12.60 -12.91
CA LYS A 209 3.47 -11.61 -13.24
C LYS A 209 4.01 -10.17 -13.17
N VAL A 210 4.71 -9.83 -12.10
CA VAL A 210 5.36 -8.51 -11.94
C VAL A 210 6.42 -8.32 -13.03
N TRP A 211 7.21 -9.36 -13.32
CA TRP A 211 8.33 -9.32 -14.25
C TRP A 211 7.92 -9.22 -15.73
N ARG A 212 6.66 -9.51 -16.07
CA ARG A 212 6.11 -9.26 -17.43
C ARG A 212 6.13 -7.78 -17.80
N SER A 213 6.14 -6.88 -16.81
CA SER A 213 6.24 -5.45 -17.06
C SER A 213 7.68 -5.06 -17.45
N PRO A 214 7.91 -4.46 -18.65
CA PRO A 214 9.23 -3.96 -19.04
C PRO A 214 9.79 -2.94 -18.02
N LEU A 215 8.92 -2.17 -17.36
CA LEU A 215 9.32 -1.23 -16.32
C LEU A 215 9.83 -1.94 -15.07
N ALA A 216 9.21 -3.05 -14.66
CA ALA A 216 9.69 -3.85 -13.55
C ALA A 216 11.08 -4.43 -13.86
N GLN A 217 11.26 -4.99 -15.07
CA GLN A 217 12.55 -5.51 -15.53
C GLN A 217 13.65 -4.43 -15.53
N HIS A 218 13.28 -3.21 -15.90
CA HIS A 218 14.23 -2.10 -15.97
C HIS A 218 14.52 -1.46 -14.62
N ARG A 219 13.56 -1.47 -13.69
CA ARG A 219 13.65 -0.68 -12.45
C ARG A 219 13.90 -1.49 -11.18
N ILE A 220 13.40 -2.72 -11.06
CA ILE A 220 13.63 -3.54 -9.88
C ILE A 220 15.05 -4.10 -9.93
N ARG A 221 15.85 -3.83 -8.89
CA ARG A 221 17.23 -4.29 -8.76
C ARG A 221 17.43 -5.31 -7.66
N LEU A 222 16.57 -5.30 -6.66
CA LEU A 222 16.68 -6.17 -5.50
C LEU A 222 15.30 -6.66 -5.07
N ASN A 223 15.17 -7.95 -4.82
CA ASN A 223 14.05 -8.52 -4.09
C ASN A 223 14.44 -8.82 -2.65
N ARG A 224 13.63 -8.40 -1.68
CA ARG A 224 13.80 -8.74 -0.27
C ARG A 224 12.61 -9.53 0.24
N GLY A 225 12.84 -10.39 1.21
CA GLY A 225 11.78 -11.17 1.85
C GLY A 225 12.19 -11.63 3.25
N ASP A 226 11.19 -12.07 4.02
CA ASP A 226 11.43 -12.64 5.34
C ASP A 226 12.04 -14.05 5.24
N ILE A 227 12.07 -14.72 6.39
CA ILE A 227 12.63 -16.07 6.55
C ILE A 227 11.92 -17.13 5.67
N GLY A 228 10.69 -16.85 5.22
CA GLY A 228 9.92 -17.73 4.36
C GLY A 228 10.44 -17.81 2.93
N PHE A 229 11.12 -16.76 2.45
CA PHE A 229 11.55 -16.61 1.05
C PHE A 229 12.97 -17.15 0.78
N GLY A 230 13.78 -17.39 1.80
CA GLY A 230 15.14 -17.95 1.66
C GLY A 230 15.12 -19.44 1.29
N GLN A 231 14.41 -19.82 0.25
CA GLN A 231 14.25 -21.20 -0.24
C GLN A 231 14.97 -21.40 -1.58
N GLU A 232 15.50 -22.62 -1.78
CA GLU A 232 16.26 -22.98 -2.97
C GLU A 232 15.59 -22.60 -4.29
N PRO A 233 14.31 -22.93 -4.55
CA PRO A 233 13.71 -22.59 -5.85
C PRO A 233 13.67 -21.08 -6.12
N ILE A 234 13.47 -20.27 -5.08
CA ILE A 234 13.41 -18.82 -5.21
C ILE A 234 14.81 -18.23 -5.46
N MET A 235 15.82 -18.66 -4.71
CA MET A 235 17.20 -18.22 -4.89
C MET A 235 17.73 -18.64 -6.27
N ALA A 236 17.47 -19.89 -6.66
CA ALA A 236 17.86 -20.40 -7.98
C ALA A 236 17.17 -19.65 -9.15
N TRP A 237 15.92 -19.21 -8.97
CA TRP A 237 15.25 -18.37 -9.95
C TRP A 237 16.04 -17.08 -10.23
N HIS A 238 16.56 -16.41 -9.19
CA HIS A 238 17.41 -15.22 -9.35
C HIS A 238 18.74 -15.54 -10.02
N GLU A 239 19.42 -16.56 -9.53
CA GLU A 239 20.75 -16.95 -9.94
C GLU A 239 20.82 -17.43 -11.40
N GLN A 240 19.81 -18.18 -11.88
CA GLN A 240 19.69 -18.60 -13.27
C GLN A 240 19.54 -17.45 -14.25
N GLY A 241 19.03 -16.31 -13.79
CA GLY A 241 18.87 -15.09 -14.58
C GLY A 241 19.86 -14.00 -14.22
N LYS A 242 21.04 -14.32 -13.66
CA LYS A 242 22.04 -13.34 -13.21
C LYS A 242 22.36 -12.33 -14.31
N GLY A 243 22.30 -11.04 -13.95
CA GLY A 243 22.46 -9.92 -14.88
C GLY A 243 21.19 -9.52 -15.64
N LYS A 244 20.15 -10.38 -15.68
CA LYS A 244 18.84 -10.09 -16.29
C LYS A 244 17.71 -10.04 -15.27
N ARG A 245 17.85 -10.73 -14.13
CA ARG A 245 16.92 -10.75 -13.01
C ARG A 245 17.48 -9.93 -11.85
N PRO A 246 16.62 -9.39 -10.97
CA PRO A 246 17.08 -8.63 -9.82
C PRO A 246 17.85 -9.52 -8.84
N SER A 247 18.78 -8.96 -8.11
CA SER A 247 19.42 -9.65 -6.98
C SER A 247 18.42 -9.92 -5.86
N TYR A 248 18.80 -10.77 -4.92
CA TYR A 248 17.94 -11.05 -3.76
C TYR A 248 18.66 -10.82 -2.44
N LEU A 249 17.86 -10.60 -1.39
CA LEU A 249 18.30 -10.50 0.00
C LEU A 249 17.20 -11.04 0.91
N PHE A 250 17.38 -12.25 1.44
CA PHE A 250 16.39 -12.93 2.25
C PHE A 250 16.92 -13.22 3.64
N LYS A 251 16.07 -13.14 4.67
CA LYS A 251 16.41 -13.60 6.00
C LYS A 251 16.52 -15.12 5.98
N LEU A 252 17.58 -15.65 6.55
CA LEU A 252 17.85 -17.08 6.59
C LEU A 252 17.40 -17.66 7.94
N LYS A 253 16.79 -18.84 7.90
CA LYS A 253 16.41 -19.58 9.11
C LYS A 253 17.67 -20.08 9.84
N LEU A 254 17.78 -19.80 11.13
CA LEU A 254 18.84 -20.29 11.99
C LEU A 254 18.66 -21.78 12.31
N THR A 255 18.88 -22.64 11.31
CA THR A 255 18.88 -24.10 11.48
C THR A 255 20.09 -24.55 12.30
N ALA A 256 20.10 -25.81 12.76
CA ALA A 256 21.22 -26.37 13.50
C ALA A 256 22.56 -26.21 12.73
N ASN A 257 22.55 -26.42 11.42
CA ASN A 257 23.73 -26.27 10.58
C ASN A 257 24.22 -24.81 10.49
N VAL A 258 23.29 -23.84 10.36
CA VAL A 258 23.62 -22.41 10.37
C VAL A 258 24.17 -22.00 11.73
N LYS A 259 23.54 -22.42 12.83
CA LYS A 259 24.05 -22.17 14.19
C LYS A 259 25.43 -22.78 14.43
N LYS A 260 25.67 -23.99 13.91
CA LYS A 260 26.99 -24.64 13.98
C LYS A 260 28.05 -23.84 13.22
N ALA A 261 27.72 -23.33 12.03
CA ALA A 261 28.62 -22.47 11.25
C ALA A 261 28.95 -21.16 11.99
N ILE A 262 27.91 -20.53 12.58
CA ILE A 262 28.09 -19.32 13.40
C ILE A 262 28.96 -19.56 14.60
N ALA A 263 28.77 -20.67 15.33
CA ALA A 263 29.57 -21.02 16.50
C ALA A 263 31.04 -21.35 16.18
N ALA A 264 31.31 -21.71 14.92
CA ALA A 264 32.68 -21.97 14.44
C ALA A 264 33.45 -20.70 14.07
N VAL A 265 32.83 -19.54 14.06
CA VAL A 265 33.47 -18.26 13.70
C VAL A 265 34.35 -17.81 14.86
N PRO A 266 35.68 -17.59 14.65
CA PRO A 266 36.54 -17.02 15.64
C PRO A 266 36.03 -15.65 16.13
N TRP A 267 36.30 -15.34 17.40
CA TRP A 267 35.85 -14.08 17.99
C TRP A 267 36.37 -12.86 17.24
N ASP A 268 37.60 -12.91 16.78
CA ASP A 268 38.31 -11.80 16.12
C ASP A 268 37.84 -11.55 14.68
N ASP A 269 37.14 -12.51 14.07
CA ASP A 269 36.60 -12.37 12.70
C ASP A 269 35.30 -11.53 12.65
N TRP A 270 34.67 -11.30 13.82
CA TRP A 270 33.49 -10.46 13.90
C TRP A 270 33.85 -8.99 13.72
N GLN A 271 33.33 -8.40 12.66
CA GLN A 271 33.53 -7.01 12.28
C GLN A 271 32.44 -6.12 12.85
N GLY A 272 32.76 -4.86 13.06
CA GLY A 272 31.81 -3.82 13.40
C GLY A 272 32.16 -3.10 14.68
N LYS A 273 32.17 -1.78 14.53
CA LYS A 273 32.07 -0.82 15.62
C LYS A 273 30.78 -0.03 15.30
N SER A 274 29.62 -0.47 15.77
CA SER A 274 28.55 0.49 15.95
C SER A 274 29.02 1.44 17.06
N ASN A 275 28.60 2.70 17.01
CA ASN A 275 28.88 3.68 18.07
C ASN A 275 28.47 3.21 19.48
N GLU A 276 27.76 2.09 19.57
CA GLU A 276 27.25 1.47 20.78
C GLU A 276 27.90 0.11 21.10
N GLY A 277 28.82 -0.40 20.25
CA GLY A 277 29.54 -1.66 20.48
C GLY A 277 28.69 -2.94 20.56
N LEU A 278 27.40 -2.84 20.29
CA LEU A 278 26.43 -3.91 20.54
C LEU A 278 26.09 -4.74 19.28
N VAL A 279 26.48 -4.30 18.10
CA VAL A 279 26.16 -4.98 16.83
C VAL A 279 27.43 -5.27 16.04
N GLN A 280 27.61 -6.54 15.70
CA GLN A 280 28.73 -7.03 14.90
C GLN A 280 28.20 -7.90 13.75
N TRP A 281 28.98 -8.06 12.70
CA TRP A 281 28.65 -8.90 11.55
C TRP A 281 29.85 -9.68 11.06
N VAL A 282 29.54 -10.78 10.37
CA VAL A 282 30.54 -11.61 9.69
C VAL A 282 29.98 -12.11 8.37
N GLU A 283 30.85 -12.28 7.39
CA GLU A 283 30.51 -12.88 6.11
C GLU A 283 30.94 -14.35 6.07
N LEU A 284 30.01 -15.22 5.68
CA LEU A 284 30.23 -16.66 5.53
C LEU A 284 29.87 -17.09 4.11
N LYS A 285 30.53 -18.14 3.65
CA LYS A 285 30.11 -18.90 2.48
C LYS A 285 29.58 -20.24 2.95
N LEU A 286 28.28 -20.48 2.72
CA LEU A 286 27.64 -21.70 3.19
C LEU A 286 27.02 -22.47 2.03
N LYS A 287 27.15 -23.81 2.08
CA LYS A 287 26.38 -24.73 1.27
C LYS A 287 25.53 -25.58 2.21
N LEU A 288 24.25 -25.21 2.35
CA LEU A 288 23.32 -25.92 3.21
C LEU A 288 22.73 -27.14 2.46
N HIS A 289 22.21 -28.10 3.25
CA HIS A 289 21.49 -29.23 2.67
C HIS A 289 20.33 -28.76 1.81
N GLY A 290 20.21 -29.26 0.60
CA GLY A 290 19.18 -28.85 -0.38
C GLY A 290 19.55 -27.65 -1.24
N TRP A 291 20.70 -27.01 -0.99
CA TRP A 291 21.22 -25.95 -1.86
C TRP A 291 22.05 -26.52 -3.01
N SER A 292 21.80 -26.02 -4.21
CA SER A 292 22.54 -26.41 -5.41
C SER A 292 23.99 -25.89 -5.41
N SER A 293 24.21 -24.72 -4.83
CA SER A 293 25.51 -24.03 -4.79
C SER A 293 25.82 -23.48 -3.41
N GLU A 294 27.07 -23.10 -3.21
CA GLU A 294 27.49 -22.28 -2.07
C GLU A 294 27.01 -20.85 -2.26
N ARG A 295 26.53 -20.23 -1.15
CA ARG A 295 25.98 -18.88 -1.16
C ARG A 295 26.59 -18.00 -0.09
N ARG A 296 26.62 -16.72 -0.38
CA ARG A 296 27.04 -15.66 0.54
C ARG A 296 25.98 -15.47 1.62
N VAL A 297 26.41 -15.58 2.88
CA VAL A 297 25.56 -15.42 4.06
C VAL A 297 26.20 -14.38 4.98
N ILE A 298 25.45 -13.34 5.30
CA ILE A 298 25.87 -12.35 6.29
C ILE A 298 25.18 -12.68 7.60
N VAL A 299 25.96 -12.78 8.66
CA VAL A 299 25.43 -12.98 10.01
C VAL A 299 25.63 -11.70 10.81
N GLU A 300 24.56 -11.23 11.40
CA GLU A 300 24.54 -10.14 12.36
C GLU A 300 24.44 -10.71 13.77
N ARG A 301 25.29 -10.26 14.68
CA ARG A 301 25.27 -10.55 16.10
C ARG A 301 24.93 -9.28 16.88
N THR A 302 23.90 -9.33 17.71
CA THR A 302 23.54 -8.25 18.63
C THR A 302 23.84 -8.71 20.05
N LEU A 303 24.68 -7.97 20.76
CA LEU A 303 25.01 -8.22 22.15
C LEU A 303 24.04 -7.42 23.03
N LYS A 304 23.17 -8.10 23.77
CA LYS A 304 22.25 -7.47 24.72
C LYS A 304 22.82 -7.61 26.13
N PRO A 305 23.13 -6.52 26.84
CA PRO A 305 23.54 -6.61 28.22
C PRO A 305 22.39 -7.23 29.03
N LEU A 306 22.68 -8.29 29.79
CA LEU A 306 21.74 -8.81 30.77
C LEU A 306 21.60 -7.79 31.90
N ASN A 307 20.37 -7.54 32.35
CA ASN A 307 20.13 -6.69 33.52
C ASN A 307 20.98 -7.20 34.68
N PRO A 308 21.80 -6.35 35.35
CA PRO A 308 22.60 -6.78 36.47
C PRO A 308 21.66 -7.34 37.55
N SER A 309 21.88 -8.61 37.92
CA SER A 309 21.30 -9.15 39.14
C SER A 309 21.72 -8.25 40.32
N PRO A 310 20.83 -7.98 41.30
CA PRO A 310 21.15 -7.22 42.50
C PRO A 310 22.31 -7.79 43.32
N GLN A 311 22.70 -9.03 43.08
CA GLN A 311 23.85 -9.70 43.67
C GLN A 311 24.99 -9.65 42.65
N GLY A 312 25.87 -8.67 42.81
CA GLY A 312 27.00 -8.35 41.96
C GLY A 312 27.81 -9.55 41.44
N SER A 313 27.48 -10.04 40.25
CA SER A 313 28.32 -10.94 39.51
C SER A 313 29.29 -10.11 38.69
N PHE A 314 30.58 -10.33 38.90
CA PHE A 314 31.71 -9.66 38.23
C PHE A 314 31.78 -9.91 36.71
N TRP A 315 30.93 -10.77 36.16
CA TRP A 315 30.86 -11.11 34.75
C TRP A 315 29.59 -10.53 34.16
N LYS A 316 29.71 -9.49 33.32
CA LYS A 316 28.63 -9.03 32.46
C LYS A 316 28.35 -10.15 31.45
N GLN A 317 27.36 -10.96 31.73
CA GLN A 317 26.83 -11.89 30.75
C GLN A 317 26.04 -11.07 29.74
N CYS A 318 26.43 -11.14 28.48
CA CYS A 318 25.65 -10.59 27.36
C CYS A 318 24.88 -11.75 26.73
N GLU A 319 23.61 -11.54 26.45
CA GLU A 319 22.82 -12.44 25.59
C GLU A 319 23.13 -12.09 24.14
N GLU A 320 23.48 -13.11 23.36
CA GLU A 320 23.74 -12.95 21.92
C GLU A 320 22.49 -13.29 21.12
N ASP A 321 22.04 -12.34 20.31
CA ASP A 321 20.95 -12.55 19.37
C ASP A 321 21.51 -12.50 17.94
N PHE A 322 21.21 -13.52 17.14
CA PHE A 322 21.74 -13.67 15.80
C PHE A 322 20.65 -13.52 14.74
N SER A 323 20.99 -12.83 13.66
CA SER A 323 20.21 -12.82 12.43
C SER A 323 21.13 -13.19 11.27
N ALA A 324 20.65 -14.03 10.36
CA ALA A 324 21.40 -14.40 9.17
C ALA A 324 20.64 -13.99 7.91
N TYR A 325 21.37 -13.58 6.89
CA TYR A 325 20.85 -13.09 5.61
C TYR A 325 21.60 -13.78 4.48
N VAL A 326 20.86 -14.29 3.49
CA VAL A 326 21.42 -14.89 2.28
C VAL A 326 21.18 -13.95 1.09
N THR A 327 22.21 -13.80 0.24
CA THR A 327 22.17 -12.87 -0.89
C THR A 327 23.08 -13.34 -2.04
N ASP A 328 22.79 -12.93 -3.25
CA ASP A 328 23.66 -13.04 -4.44
C ASP A 328 24.40 -11.73 -4.76
N LEU A 329 24.17 -10.66 -3.98
CA LEU A 329 24.98 -9.45 -4.08
C LEU A 329 26.44 -9.78 -3.78
N THR A 330 27.36 -9.31 -4.62
CA THR A 330 28.80 -9.47 -4.38
C THR A 330 29.29 -8.51 -3.30
N THR A 331 30.51 -8.73 -2.79
CA THR A 331 31.09 -7.83 -1.78
C THR A 331 31.37 -6.43 -2.34
N GLU A 332 31.63 -6.34 -3.65
CA GLU A 332 31.84 -5.09 -4.37
C GLU A 332 30.52 -4.31 -4.54
N GLU A 333 29.39 -5.01 -4.69
CA GLU A 333 28.05 -4.41 -4.79
C GLU A 333 27.52 -3.94 -3.45
N ALA A 334 27.73 -4.75 -2.39
CA ALA A 334 27.36 -4.39 -1.03
C ALA A 334 28.20 -5.17 -0.03
N ASP A 335 28.95 -4.47 0.81
CA ASP A 335 29.65 -5.09 1.93
C ASP A 335 28.70 -5.65 2.99
N ALA A 336 29.20 -6.38 3.98
CA ALA A 336 28.38 -7.04 4.99
C ALA A 336 27.53 -6.05 5.79
N PHE A 337 28.05 -4.88 6.13
CA PHE A 337 27.31 -3.84 6.82
C PHE A 337 26.17 -3.29 5.95
N GLN A 338 26.45 -3.01 4.68
CA GLN A 338 25.47 -2.52 3.72
C GLN A 338 24.32 -3.52 3.52
N VAL A 339 24.62 -4.82 3.45
CA VAL A 339 23.61 -5.88 3.36
C VAL A 339 22.66 -5.85 4.57
N VAL A 340 23.22 -5.75 5.79
CA VAL A 340 22.42 -5.63 7.02
C VAL A 340 21.53 -4.37 6.98
N GLN A 341 22.08 -3.23 6.59
CA GLN A 341 21.32 -1.98 6.47
C GLN A 341 20.23 -2.05 5.40
N LEU A 342 20.52 -2.65 4.25
CA LEU A 342 19.54 -2.89 3.20
C LEU A 342 18.38 -3.75 3.72
N TYR A 343 18.67 -4.80 4.49
CA TYR A 343 17.60 -5.63 5.03
C TYR A 343 16.74 -4.90 6.07
N ARG A 344 17.33 -4.14 6.97
CA ARG A 344 16.60 -3.39 8.02
C ARG A 344 15.57 -2.41 7.46
N GLN A 345 15.82 -1.88 6.27
CA GLN A 345 14.87 -0.97 5.59
C GLN A 345 13.60 -1.66 5.08
N ARG A 346 13.49 -3.00 5.20
CA ARG A 346 12.28 -3.76 4.85
C ARG A 346 11.07 -3.43 5.74
N ALA A 347 11.27 -2.79 6.88
CA ALA A 347 10.19 -2.39 7.79
C ALA A 347 9.07 -1.56 7.13
N ASP A 348 9.33 -0.91 5.98
CA ASP A 348 8.32 -0.14 5.24
C ASP A 348 7.16 -1.01 4.73
N ALA A 349 7.39 -2.26 4.33
CA ALA A 349 6.34 -3.17 3.89
C ALA A 349 5.36 -3.51 5.02
N GLU A 350 5.87 -3.70 6.24
CA GLU A 350 5.06 -3.95 7.43
C GLU A 350 4.17 -2.74 7.75
N ASN A 351 4.69 -1.53 7.58
CA ASN A 351 3.94 -0.28 7.77
C ASN A 351 2.79 -0.14 6.77
N VAL A 352 2.97 -0.57 5.50
CA VAL A 352 1.88 -0.59 4.50
C VAL A 352 0.74 -1.47 4.96
N PHE A 353 1.02 -2.70 5.41
CA PHE A 353 -0.03 -3.59 5.90
C PHE A 353 -0.69 -3.09 7.18
N ALA A 354 0.07 -2.48 8.08
CA ALA A 354 -0.46 -1.86 9.30
C ALA A 354 -1.45 -0.74 8.94
N GLU A 355 -1.08 0.15 8.04
CA GLU A 355 -1.95 1.24 7.59
C GLU A 355 -3.20 0.72 6.87
N LEU A 356 -3.04 -0.20 5.92
CA LEU A 356 -4.16 -0.79 5.18
C LEU A 356 -5.17 -1.48 6.10
N LYS A 357 -4.71 -2.21 7.12
CA LYS A 357 -5.58 -2.88 8.09
C LYS A 357 -6.26 -1.92 9.05
N ASN A 358 -5.52 -0.98 9.60
CA ASN A 358 -5.99 -0.14 10.70
C ASN A 358 -6.74 1.11 10.23
N GLN A 359 -6.39 1.65 9.05
CA GLN A 359 -6.92 2.93 8.58
C GLN A 359 -7.79 2.82 7.33
N TRP A 360 -7.64 1.74 6.54
CA TRP A 360 -8.32 1.56 5.25
C TRP A 360 -9.31 0.41 5.22
N GLY A 361 -9.41 -0.38 6.30
CA GLY A 361 -10.38 -1.48 6.38
C GLY A 361 -10.05 -2.67 5.49
N PHE A 362 -8.79 -2.93 5.18
CA PHE A 362 -8.32 -4.03 4.33
C PHE A 362 -8.88 -5.40 4.73
N ALA A 363 -9.05 -5.65 6.03
CA ALA A 363 -9.64 -6.88 6.54
C ALA A 363 -11.18 -6.86 6.55
N GLY A 364 -11.81 -5.70 6.46
CA GLY A 364 -13.23 -5.50 6.67
C GLY A 364 -14.10 -5.54 5.40
N PHE A 365 -13.54 -5.24 4.23
CA PHE A 365 -14.22 -5.37 2.95
C PHE A 365 -14.16 -6.83 2.48
N CYS A 366 -15.04 -7.67 3.02
CA CYS A 366 -15.04 -9.10 2.75
C CYS A 366 -16.34 -9.59 2.11
N SER A 367 -16.22 -10.60 1.26
CA SER A 367 -17.30 -11.35 0.64
C SER A 367 -17.29 -12.80 1.15
N GLN A 368 -18.38 -13.54 0.93
CA GLN A 368 -18.39 -14.99 1.14
C GLN A 368 -17.47 -15.70 0.13
N LYS A 369 -17.36 -15.18 -1.10
CA LYS A 369 -16.46 -15.70 -2.14
C LYS A 369 -15.05 -15.14 -1.99
N ALA A 370 -14.03 -15.98 -2.20
CA ALA A 370 -12.64 -15.59 -2.17
C ALA A 370 -12.30 -14.55 -3.24
N ALA A 371 -12.78 -14.75 -4.47
CA ALA A 371 -12.62 -13.80 -5.57
C ALA A 371 -13.23 -12.43 -5.25
N GLY A 372 -14.39 -12.39 -4.58
CA GLY A 372 -15.00 -11.13 -4.15
C GLY A 372 -14.18 -10.39 -3.08
N SER A 373 -13.56 -11.12 -2.15
CA SER A 373 -12.65 -10.53 -1.16
C SER A 373 -11.35 -10.04 -1.80
N GLY A 374 -10.78 -10.80 -2.75
CA GLY A 374 -9.61 -10.40 -3.53
C GLY A 374 -9.87 -9.16 -4.39
N SER A 375 -11.01 -9.11 -5.06
CA SER A 375 -11.48 -7.95 -5.83
C SER A 375 -11.57 -6.68 -4.98
N SER A 376 -12.18 -6.81 -3.79
CA SER A 376 -12.29 -5.67 -2.84
C SER A 376 -10.93 -5.19 -2.34
N ALA A 377 -10.00 -6.11 -2.10
CA ALA A 377 -8.64 -5.78 -1.69
C ALA A 377 -7.88 -5.02 -2.79
N ARG A 378 -8.00 -5.43 -4.05
CA ARG A 378 -7.40 -4.74 -5.21
C ARG A 378 -8.01 -3.35 -5.44
N MET A 379 -9.34 -3.22 -5.33
CA MET A 379 -10.01 -1.92 -5.37
C MET A 379 -9.50 -0.99 -4.27
N LEU A 380 -9.36 -1.51 -3.05
CA LEU A 380 -8.83 -0.74 -1.93
C LEU A 380 -7.40 -0.26 -2.18
N LEU A 381 -6.54 -1.13 -2.70
CA LEU A 381 -5.17 -0.77 -3.06
C LEU A 381 -5.13 0.31 -4.13
N LEU A 382 -5.98 0.22 -5.15
CA LEU A 382 -6.05 1.26 -6.19
C LEU A 382 -6.46 2.61 -5.59
N VAL A 383 -7.48 2.64 -4.71
CA VAL A 383 -7.87 3.86 -3.99
C VAL A 383 -6.73 4.38 -3.12
N TYR A 384 -6.03 3.50 -2.42
CA TYR A 384 -4.88 3.84 -1.58
C TYR A 384 -3.73 4.48 -2.38
N HIS A 385 -3.41 3.94 -3.55
CA HIS A 385 -2.37 4.48 -4.42
C HIS A 385 -2.75 5.85 -4.98
N LEU A 386 -3.98 5.99 -5.48
CA LEU A 386 -4.51 7.26 -5.99
C LEU A 386 -4.53 8.32 -4.89
N TRP A 387 -4.98 7.95 -3.68
CA TRP A 387 -4.96 8.83 -2.52
C TRP A 387 -3.53 9.24 -2.13
N SER A 388 -2.58 8.29 -2.09
CA SER A 388 -1.19 8.60 -1.79
C SER A 388 -0.60 9.61 -2.79
N LEU A 389 -0.91 9.45 -4.08
CA LEU A 389 -0.51 10.39 -5.12
C LEU A 389 -1.15 11.76 -4.91
N PHE A 390 -2.46 11.80 -4.70
CA PHE A 390 -3.22 13.01 -4.47
C PHE A 390 -2.67 13.82 -3.28
N VAL A 391 -2.45 13.17 -2.13
CA VAL A 391 -1.93 13.83 -0.93
C VAL A 391 -0.51 14.38 -1.15
N ARG A 392 0.35 13.65 -1.86
CA ARG A 392 1.70 14.12 -2.20
C ARG A 392 1.65 15.38 -3.06
N VAL A 393 0.75 15.43 -4.03
CA VAL A 393 0.56 16.63 -4.88
C VAL A 393 0.07 17.80 -4.03
N LEU A 394 -0.97 17.61 -3.23
CA LEU A 394 -1.54 18.68 -2.41
C LEU A 394 -0.55 19.24 -1.38
N LYS A 395 0.20 18.36 -0.72
CA LYS A 395 1.15 18.77 0.34
C LYS A 395 2.54 19.15 -0.20
N ASN A 396 2.79 18.97 -1.50
CA ASN A 396 4.11 19.15 -2.10
C ASN A 396 5.22 18.37 -1.35
N GLN A 397 4.91 17.14 -0.98
CA GLN A 397 5.81 16.29 -0.20
C GLN A 397 6.23 15.05 -1.00
N GLY A 398 7.52 14.74 -0.99
CA GLY A 398 8.05 13.52 -1.60
C GLY A 398 7.75 12.25 -0.79
N SER A 399 7.36 12.39 0.49
CA SER A 399 7.09 11.28 1.39
C SER A 399 5.59 11.00 1.53
N HIS A 400 5.27 9.76 1.88
CA HIS A 400 3.92 9.34 2.18
C HIS A 400 3.40 9.99 3.49
N THR A 401 2.12 10.38 3.49
CA THR A 401 1.41 10.83 4.69
C THR A 401 0.23 9.89 4.96
N GLU A 402 0.20 9.29 6.14
CA GLU A 402 -0.85 8.34 6.50
C GLU A 402 -2.26 8.97 6.52
N ALA A 403 -3.28 8.15 6.26
CA ALA A 403 -4.66 8.58 6.18
C ALA A 403 -5.15 9.25 7.47
N ILE A 404 -4.74 8.73 8.62
CA ILE A 404 -5.13 9.30 9.93
C ILE A 404 -4.72 10.77 10.10
N LYS A 405 -3.64 11.19 9.44
CA LYS A 405 -3.15 12.57 9.50
C LYS A 405 -3.72 13.46 8.39
N SER A 406 -3.99 12.89 7.23
CA SER A 406 -4.38 13.68 6.05
C SER A 406 -5.89 13.84 5.89
N ARG A 407 -6.69 12.94 6.45
CA ARG A 407 -8.16 13.01 6.32
C ARG A 407 -8.75 14.26 6.96
N ASP A 408 -8.32 14.58 8.18
CA ASP A 408 -8.85 15.75 8.92
C ASP A 408 -8.55 17.06 8.20
N GLU A 409 -7.38 17.15 7.57
CA GLU A 409 -6.96 18.37 6.86
C GLU A 409 -7.58 18.52 5.46
N LEU A 410 -7.86 17.39 4.79
CA LEU A 410 -8.20 17.39 3.36
C LEU A 410 -9.66 17.03 3.06
N TRP A 411 -10.30 16.17 3.90
CA TRP A 411 -11.65 15.66 3.62
C TRP A 411 -12.71 16.18 4.59
N PHE A 412 -12.42 16.20 5.89
CA PHE A 412 -13.38 16.51 6.93
C PHE A 412 -13.57 18.03 7.08
N ILE A 413 -13.99 18.65 5.99
CA ILE A 413 -14.22 20.08 5.90
C ILE A 413 -15.71 20.31 5.73
N PRO A 414 -16.43 20.86 6.72
CA PRO A 414 -17.83 21.15 6.55
C PRO A 414 -18.07 22.11 5.38
N ALA A 415 -19.07 21.80 4.59
CA ALA A 415 -19.38 22.58 3.39
C ALA A 415 -20.88 22.64 3.10
N LYS A 416 -21.26 23.69 2.37
CA LYS A 416 -22.60 23.90 1.86
C LYS A 416 -22.57 24.00 0.34
N LEU A 417 -23.39 23.19 -0.34
CA LEU A 417 -23.64 23.33 -1.77
C LEU A 417 -24.71 24.39 -2.01
N VAL A 418 -24.38 25.39 -2.77
CA VAL A 418 -25.30 26.48 -3.17
C VAL A 418 -25.43 26.45 -4.67
N LEU A 419 -26.67 26.58 -5.16
CA LEU A 419 -26.97 26.79 -6.57
C LEU A 419 -27.25 28.28 -6.79
N SER A 420 -26.45 28.95 -7.61
CA SER A 420 -26.64 30.38 -7.96
C SER A 420 -26.34 30.55 -9.44
N ASP A 421 -27.29 31.18 -10.17
CA ASP A 421 -27.11 31.57 -11.57
C ASP A 421 -26.58 30.46 -12.49
N ARG A 422 -27.12 29.25 -12.39
CA ARG A 422 -26.69 28.03 -13.09
C ARG A 422 -25.29 27.52 -12.66
N ARG A 423 -24.68 28.11 -11.63
CA ARG A 423 -23.39 27.66 -11.07
C ARG A 423 -23.63 26.84 -9.83
N LYS A 424 -22.86 25.76 -9.67
CA LYS A 424 -22.77 25.00 -8.44
C LYS A 424 -21.57 25.56 -7.64
N ILE A 425 -21.84 26.11 -6.47
CA ILE A 425 -20.83 26.71 -5.60
C ILE A 425 -20.74 25.87 -4.33
N ILE A 426 -19.56 25.42 -3.99
CA ILE A 426 -19.29 24.75 -2.72
C ILE A 426 -18.63 25.75 -1.79
N LYS A 427 -19.31 26.13 -0.72
CA LYS A 427 -18.78 27.00 0.31
C LYS A 427 -18.21 26.15 1.42
N LEU A 428 -16.90 26.20 1.60
CA LEU A 428 -16.18 25.50 2.66
C LEU A 428 -16.21 26.33 3.95
N ALA A 429 -16.47 25.69 5.08
CA ALA A 429 -16.37 26.32 6.40
C ALA A 429 -14.90 26.27 6.89
N VAL A 430 -14.07 27.10 6.29
CA VAL A 430 -12.63 27.17 6.61
C VAL A 430 -12.22 28.61 6.84
N GLY A 431 -11.18 28.81 7.63
CA GLY A 431 -10.60 30.11 7.90
C GLY A 431 -9.12 30.02 8.27
N GLY A 432 -8.46 31.15 8.34
CA GLY A 432 -7.07 31.25 8.76
C GLY A 432 -6.11 30.38 7.95
N LYS A 433 -5.22 29.70 8.66
CA LYS A 433 -4.14 28.89 8.05
C LYS A 433 -4.65 27.75 7.17
N LEU A 434 -5.81 27.15 7.50
CA LEU A 434 -6.37 26.06 6.69
C LEU A 434 -6.86 26.55 5.34
N ALA A 435 -7.48 27.75 5.28
CA ALA A 435 -7.94 28.33 4.03
C ALA A 435 -6.76 28.59 3.09
N SER A 436 -5.70 29.25 3.58
CA SER A 436 -4.47 29.51 2.78
C SER A 436 -3.80 28.21 2.31
N PHE A 437 -3.71 27.22 3.19
CA PHE A 437 -3.16 25.90 2.82
C PHE A 437 -3.96 25.25 1.69
N LEU A 438 -5.29 25.25 1.78
CA LEU A 438 -6.15 24.64 0.75
C LEU A 438 -6.06 25.37 -0.58
N GLU A 439 -5.99 26.70 -0.57
CA GLU A 439 -5.82 27.51 -1.77
C GLU A 439 -4.53 27.11 -2.51
N GLU A 440 -3.40 27.11 -1.80
CA GLU A 440 -2.13 26.67 -2.37
C GLU A 440 -2.15 25.21 -2.83
N ALA A 441 -2.78 24.32 -2.04
CA ALA A 441 -2.88 22.89 -2.35
C ALA A 441 -3.68 22.66 -3.64
N TYR A 442 -4.80 23.37 -3.81
CA TYR A 442 -5.64 23.24 -5.00
C TYR A 442 -4.97 23.88 -6.23
N GLN A 443 -4.22 24.96 -6.09
CA GLN A 443 -3.39 25.51 -7.17
C GLN A 443 -2.35 24.48 -7.63
N ARG A 444 -1.63 23.85 -6.69
CA ARG A 444 -0.68 22.75 -7.00
C ARG A 444 -1.34 21.58 -7.73
N LEU A 445 -2.56 21.22 -7.32
CA LEU A 445 -3.32 20.16 -7.99
C LEU A 445 -3.63 20.52 -9.44
N GLU A 446 -4.13 21.72 -9.70
CA GLU A 446 -4.44 22.22 -11.06
C GLU A 446 -3.18 22.29 -11.93
N GLU A 447 -2.08 22.81 -11.39
CA GLU A 447 -0.80 22.81 -12.10
C GLU A 447 -0.31 21.41 -12.44
N TRP A 448 -0.42 20.47 -11.49
CA TRP A 448 -0.03 19.08 -11.72
C TRP A 448 -0.93 18.44 -12.78
N LEU A 449 -2.25 18.59 -12.68
CA LEU A 449 -3.20 18.09 -13.66
C LEU A 449 -3.01 18.68 -15.05
N SER A 450 -2.68 19.97 -15.15
CA SER A 450 -2.43 20.63 -16.43
C SER A 450 -1.19 20.10 -17.16
N ARG A 451 -0.16 19.71 -16.40
CA ARG A 451 1.08 19.13 -16.95
C ARG A 451 0.93 17.65 -17.33
N THR A 452 0.09 16.93 -16.61
CA THR A 452 -0.07 15.48 -16.76
C THR A 452 -1.26 15.10 -17.63
N SER A 453 -2.31 15.91 -17.66
CA SER A 453 -3.44 15.73 -18.56
C SER A 453 -3.14 16.34 -19.94
N PRO A 454 -3.53 15.67 -21.04
CA PRO A 454 -3.53 16.34 -22.33
C PRO A 454 -4.42 17.58 -22.21
N GLN A 455 -3.90 18.73 -22.65
CA GLN A 455 -4.78 19.85 -22.90
C GLN A 455 -5.96 19.31 -23.72
N LEU A 456 -7.18 19.62 -23.33
CA LEU A 456 -8.38 19.42 -24.12
C LEU A 456 -8.33 20.31 -25.38
N SER A 457 -7.29 20.17 -26.18
CA SER A 457 -7.33 20.51 -27.59
C SER A 457 -8.16 19.44 -28.25
N LEU A 458 -9.08 19.83 -29.06
CA LEU A 458 -10.05 19.05 -29.85
C LEU A 458 -9.46 17.90 -30.70
N SER A 459 -8.24 17.43 -30.45
CA SER A 459 -7.61 16.28 -31.08
C SER A 459 -7.65 15.08 -30.15
N MET A 460 -8.19 13.99 -30.67
CA MET A 460 -8.44 12.70 -30.00
C MET A 460 -7.17 11.91 -29.60
N ASP A 461 -6.08 12.58 -29.25
CA ASP A 461 -4.86 11.93 -28.77
C ASP A 461 -4.94 11.77 -27.26
N LYS A 462 -5.63 10.72 -26.84
CA LYS A 462 -5.71 10.31 -25.41
C LYS A 462 -4.33 9.82 -24.98
N ARG A 463 -3.57 10.67 -24.30
CA ARG A 463 -2.38 10.17 -23.57
C ARG A 463 -2.84 9.10 -22.59
N PRO A 464 -2.18 7.94 -22.54
CA PRO A 464 -2.62 6.86 -21.69
C PRO A 464 -2.54 7.28 -20.21
N PRO A 465 -3.50 6.85 -19.36
CA PRO A 465 -3.60 7.22 -17.94
C PRO A 465 -2.33 6.96 -17.12
N TRP A 466 -1.47 6.05 -17.55
CA TRP A 466 -0.23 5.70 -16.86
C TRP A 466 0.82 6.82 -16.83
N LEU A 467 0.73 7.84 -17.72
CA LEU A 467 1.60 9.02 -17.61
C LEU A 467 1.40 9.81 -16.30
N LEU A 468 0.26 9.65 -15.64
CA LEU A 468 -0.03 10.25 -14.35
C LEU A 468 0.87 9.72 -13.22
N PHE A 469 1.35 8.49 -13.36
CA PHE A 469 2.21 7.84 -12.39
C PHE A 469 3.70 7.98 -12.73
N ALA A 470 4.05 8.56 -13.88
CA ALA A 470 5.44 8.82 -14.21
C ALA A 470 6.02 9.83 -13.20
N PRO A 471 7.16 9.55 -12.55
CA PRO A 471 7.78 10.48 -11.64
C PRO A 471 8.11 11.78 -12.41
N THR A 472 7.58 12.90 -11.96
CA THR A 472 8.00 14.22 -12.44
C THR A 472 9.45 14.43 -12.04
N GLN A 473 10.22 15.22 -12.82
CA GLN A 473 11.62 15.52 -12.48
C GLN A 473 11.79 16.08 -11.06
N ALA A 474 10.79 16.79 -10.53
CA ALA A 474 10.76 17.26 -9.15
C ALA A 474 10.61 16.13 -8.11
N THR A 475 9.87 15.07 -8.43
CA THR A 475 9.73 13.88 -7.56
C THR A 475 10.98 13.00 -7.61
N GLN A 476 11.76 13.04 -8.69
CA GLN A 476 13.04 12.32 -8.77
C GLN A 476 14.09 12.89 -7.81
N ALA A 477 14.08 14.21 -7.59
CA ALA A 477 15.02 14.86 -6.68
C ALA A 477 14.70 14.66 -5.19
N SER A 478 13.46 14.34 -4.82
CA SER A 478 13.02 14.25 -3.42
C SER A 478 12.89 12.82 -2.87
N VAL A 479 12.94 11.78 -3.70
CA VAL A 479 12.94 10.37 -3.27
C VAL A 479 14.37 9.90 -3.02
N THR A 480 15.11 10.61 -2.19
CA THR A 480 16.38 10.12 -1.65
C THR A 480 16.14 9.35 -0.36
N SER A 481 15.48 8.20 -0.46
CA SER A 481 15.62 7.18 0.58
C SER A 481 17.12 6.79 0.68
N PRO A 482 17.67 6.57 1.88
CA PRO A 482 19.04 6.05 2.04
C PRO A 482 19.33 4.81 1.19
N THR A 483 18.33 3.96 0.97
CA THR A 483 18.37 2.78 0.09
C THR A 483 18.68 3.13 -1.35
N LEU A 484 18.06 4.19 -1.89
CA LEU A 484 18.28 4.62 -3.26
C LEU A 484 19.67 5.26 -3.46
N ARG A 485 20.20 5.91 -2.42
CA ARG A 485 21.58 6.43 -2.45
C ARG A 485 22.62 5.30 -2.48
N LEU A 486 22.42 4.24 -1.71
CA LEU A 486 23.28 3.06 -1.73
C LEU A 486 23.26 2.36 -3.09
N LEU A 487 22.08 2.13 -3.66
CA LEU A 487 21.94 1.49 -4.97
C LEU A 487 22.38 2.37 -6.14
N SER A 488 22.26 3.70 -6.05
CA SER A 488 22.80 4.63 -7.06
C SER A 488 24.34 4.70 -7.02
N SER A 489 24.95 4.55 -5.84
CA SER A 489 26.42 4.45 -5.71
C SER A 489 26.95 3.14 -6.28
N LEU A 490 26.15 2.07 -6.26
CA LEU A 490 26.45 0.80 -6.90
C LEU A 490 26.49 0.91 -8.44
N GLN A 491 25.57 1.69 -9.04
CA GLN A 491 25.56 1.89 -10.50
C GLN A 491 26.76 2.67 -11.04
N LEU A 492 27.26 3.64 -10.31
CA LEU A 492 28.42 4.42 -10.72
C LEU A 492 29.72 3.59 -10.69
N ARG A 493 29.75 2.47 -9.95
CA ARG A 493 30.90 1.54 -9.93
C ARG A 493 30.82 0.44 -11.00
N ILE A 494 29.62 0.16 -11.56
CA ILE A 494 29.43 -0.87 -12.60
C ILE A 494 29.63 -0.27 -14.01
N LEU A 495 29.56 1.04 -14.17
CA LEU A 495 29.75 1.76 -15.45
C LEU A 495 31.12 2.42 -15.58
N GLY A 496 31.99 2.30 -14.61
CA GLY A 496 33.40 2.65 -14.67
C GLY A 496 34.25 1.39 -14.51
#